data_0962d4b00243094174db3c8fde9f3d6f
#
_entry.id   0962d4b00243094174db3c8fde9f3d6f
#
_cell.length_a   1.000
_cell.length_b   1.000
_cell.length_c   1.000
_cell.angle_alpha   90.00
_cell.angle_beta   90.00
_cell.angle_gamma   90.00
#
_symmetry.space_group_name_H-M   'P 1'
#
loop_
_entity.id
_entity.type
_entity.pdbx_description
1 polymer ?
#
loop_
_entity_poly.entity_id
_entity_poly.type
_entity_poly.pdbx_seq_one_letter_code
_entity_poly.pdbx_strand_id
1 'polypeptide(L)'
;MMDFSGIVPALPSLWEGMLMTLKLMVLGVLGGVALGTVLALMRLSHSKLLSNIAGFYVNYFRSIPLLLVITWFYFAVPFILRWITGEDTPVGAFTSCLVAFMMFEAAYYCEIVRAG
;
A
#
# COMPACT_ATOMS: atom_id res chain seq x y z
N MET A 1 -7.45 -25.68 -30.78
CA MET A 1 -8.56 -24.72 -30.86
C MET A 1 -8.86 -24.11 -29.49
N MET A 2 -8.89 -22.81 -29.38
CA MET A 2 -9.19 -22.17 -28.11
C MET A 2 -10.64 -22.39 -27.72
N ASP A 3 -10.85 -22.85 -26.51
CA ASP A 3 -12.18 -23.03 -25.96
C ASP A 3 -12.57 -21.82 -25.12
N PHE A 4 -13.51 -21.04 -25.62
CA PHE A 4 -13.99 -19.84 -24.96
C PHE A 4 -15.15 -20.12 -24.00
N SER A 5 -15.62 -21.36 -23.93
CA SER A 5 -16.73 -21.72 -23.06
C SER A 5 -16.39 -21.55 -21.56
N GLY A 6 -15.11 -21.66 -21.22
CA GLY A 6 -14.63 -21.43 -19.85
C GLY A 6 -14.52 -19.95 -19.49
N ILE A 7 -14.44 -19.06 -20.51
CA ILE A 7 -14.30 -17.62 -20.29
C ILE A 7 -15.64 -16.97 -19.94
N VAL A 8 -16.71 -17.38 -20.63
CA VAL A 8 -18.04 -16.78 -20.45
C VAL A 8 -18.54 -16.91 -19.00
N PRO A 9 -18.47 -18.10 -18.35
CA PRO A 9 -18.84 -18.20 -16.94
C PRO A 9 -17.92 -17.45 -16.01
N ALA A 10 -16.67 -17.16 -16.44
CA ALA A 10 -15.71 -16.41 -15.63
C ALA A 10 -15.83 -14.91 -15.78
N LEU A 11 -16.61 -14.38 -16.74
CA LEU A 11 -16.76 -12.95 -16.95
C LEU A 11 -17.23 -12.18 -15.72
N PRO A 12 -18.24 -12.66 -14.96
CA PRO A 12 -18.63 -11.97 -13.73
C PRO A 12 -17.49 -11.85 -12.71
N SER A 13 -16.71 -12.91 -12.55
CA SER A 13 -15.55 -12.90 -11.65
C SER A 13 -14.47 -11.94 -12.13
N LEU A 14 -14.22 -11.90 -13.44
CA LEU A 14 -13.26 -10.98 -14.04
C LEU A 14 -13.71 -9.53 -13.86
N TRP A 15 -15.01 -9.26 -14.01
CA TRP A 15 -15.58 -7.94 -13.80
C TRP A 15 -15.41 -7.49 -12.36
N GLU A 16 -15.72 -8.35 -11.40
CA GLU A 16 -15.55 -8.07 -9.99
C GLU A 16 -14.11 -7.80 -9.65
N GLY A 17 -13.17 -8.58 -10.20
CA GLY A 17 -11.74 -8.37 -9.99
C GLY A 17 -11.28 -7.02 -10.54
N MET A 18 -11.80 -6.63 -11.71
CA MET A 18 -11.49 -5.33 -12.30
C MET A 18 -12.01 -4.19 -11.43
N LEU A 19 -13.24 -4.28 -10.93
CA LEU A 19 -13.80 -3.28 -10.04
C LEU A 19 -13.00 -3.17 -8.75
N MET A 20 -12.59 -4.30 -8.19
CA MET A 20 -11.75 -4.33 -6.99
C MET A 20 -10.40 -3.65 -7.24
N THR A 21 -9.77 -3.92 -8.39
CA THR A 21 -8.50 -3.31 -8.76
C THR A 21 -8.63 -1.80 -8.94
N LEU A 22 -9.71 -1.35 -9.61
CA LEU A 22 -9.96 0.08 -9.79
C LEU A 22 -10.19 0.77 -8.44
N LYS A 23 -10.96 0.15 -7.57
CA LYS A 23 -11.21 0.67 -6.23
C LYS A 23 -9.91 0.77 -5.43
N LEU A 24 -9.09 -0.27 -5.47
CA LEU A 24 -7.80 -0.31 -4.80
C LEU A 24 -6.88 0.79 -5.34
N MET A 25 -6.86 0.97 -6.65
CA MET A 25 -6.03 1.99 -7.30
C MET A 25 -6.46 3.39 -6.87
N VAL A 26 -7.76 3.70 -6.94
CA VAL A 26 -8.26 5.02 -6.58
C VAL A 26 -7.97 5.34 -5.12
N LEU A 27 -8.33 4.43 -4.22
CA LEU A 27 -8.09 4.62 -2.79
C LEU A 27 -6.59 4.70 -2.47
N GLY A 28 -5.80 3.85 -3.11
CA GLY A 28 -4.35 3.84 -2.93
C GLY A 28 -3.69 5.13 -3.39
N VAL A 29 -4.08 5.64 -4.56
CA VAL A 29 -3.55 6.88 -5.08
C VAL A 29 -3.93 8.06 -4.20
N LEU A 30 -5.22 8.17 -3.83
CA LEU A 30 -5.67 9.26 -2.98
C LEU A 30 -4.97 9.24 -1.62
N GLY A 31 -4.92 8.08 -0.98
CA GLY A 31 -4.24 7.92 0.31
C GLY A 31 -2.74 8.11 0.18
N GLY A 32 -2.15 7.60 -0.88
CA GLY A 32 -0.71 7.74 -1.14
C GLY A 32 -0.29 9.17 -1.39
N VAL A 33 -1.08 9.92 -2.15
CA VAL A 33 -0.81 11.34 -2.40
C VAL A 33 -0.91 12.14 -1.10
N ALA A 34 -1.95 11.89 -0.30
CA ALA A 34 -2.14 12.58 0.97
C ALA A 34 -0.97 12.29 1.92
N LEU A 35 -0.64 11.01 2.09
CA LEU A 35 0.45 10.60 2.97
C LEU A 35 1.81 11.07 2.43
N GLY A 36 2.00 10.99 1.11
CA GLY A 36 3.23 11.46 0.48
C GLY A 36 3.45 12.96 0.65
N THR A 37 2.38 13.74 0.58
CA THR A 37 2.46 15.16 0.83
C THR A 37 2.87 15.44 2.27
N VAL A 38 2.30 14.73 3.24
CA VAL A 38 2.69 14.85 4.64
C VAL A 38 4.17 14.50 4.82
N LEU A 39 4.61 13.41 4.22
CA LEU A 39 6.02 13.02 4.29
C LEU A 39 6.95 14.04 3.65
N ALA A 40 6.53 14.63 2.52
CA ALA A 40 7.30 15.67 1.85
C ALA A 40 7.45 16.91 2.74
N LEU A 41 6.37 17.30 3.42
CA LEU A 41 6.42 18.41 4.37
C LEU A 41 7.36 18.11 5.54
N MET A 42 7.36 16.84 6.01
CA MET A 42 8.30 16.42 7.04
C MET A 42 9.75 16.49 6.56
N ARG A 43 10.01 16.07 5.30
CA ARG A 43 11.35 16.13 4.70
C ARG A 43 11.86 17.54 4.56
N LEU A 44 10.98 18.49 4.27
CA LEU A 44 11.32 19.91 4.11
C LEU A 44 11.25 20.68 5.43
N SER A 45 10.90 20.02 6.53
CA SER A 45 10.82 20.63 7.84
C SER A 45 12.20 21.06 8.33
N HIS A 46 12.22 22.10 9.15
CA HIS A 46 13.44 22.56 9.83
C HIS A 46 13.88 21.60 10.93
N SER A 47 12.98 20.74 11.41
CA SER A 47 13.31 19.73 12.40
C SER A 47 14.09 18.59 11.74
N LYS A 48 15.32 18.37 12.21
CA LYS A 48 16.15 17.27 11.72
C LYS A 48 15.54 15.92 12.04
N LEU A 49 14.87 15.80 13.17
CA LEU A 49 14.23 14.56 13.58
C LEU A 49 13.13 14.15 12.61
N LEU A 50 12.20 15.06 12.28
CA LEU A 50 11.12 14.79 11.34
C LEU A 50 11.65 14.49 9.96
N SER A 51 12.63 15.26 9.48
CA SER A 51 13.23 15.05 8.17
C SER A 51 13.92 13.69 8.08
N ASN A 52 14.65 13.30 9.12
CA ASN A 52 15.36 12.02 9.13
C ASN A 52 14.41 10.83 9.19
N ILE A 53 13.33 10.93 9.96
CA ILE A 53 12.32 9.88 10.05
C ILE A 53 11.64 9.68 8.70
N ALA A 54 11.22 10.77 8.06
CA ALA A 54 10.59 10.70 6.75
C ALA A 54 11.55 10.17 5.70
N GLY A 55 12.82 10.58 5.74
CA GLY A 55 13.84 10.11 4.82
C GLY A 55 14.11 8.63 4.97
N PHE A 56 14.18 8.14 6.19
CA PHE A 56 14.36 6.70 6.46
C PHE A 56 13.19 5.90 5.91
N TYR A 57 11.96 6.36 6.16
CA TYR A 57 10.75 5.72 5.65
C TYR A 57 10.78 5.64 4.12
N VAL A 58 11.02 6.77 3.46
CA VAL A 58 11.01 6.84 2.00
C VAL A 58 12.08 5.92 1.41
N ASN A 59 13.30 5.98 1.92
CA ASN A 59 14.40 5.16 1.40
C ASN A 59 14.13 3.67 1.63
N TYR A 60 13.58 3.30 2.77
CA TYR A 60 13.27 1.91 3.10
C TYR A 60 12.23 1.35 2.14
N PHE A 61 11.12 2.06 1.94
CA PHE A 61 10.04 1.56 1.07
C PHE A 61 10.41 1.57 -0.40
N ARG A 62 11.25 2.50 -0.84
CA ARG A 62 11.69 2.52 -2.23
C ARG A 62 12.67 1.40 -2.58
N SER A 63 13.32 0.81 -1.58
CA SER A 63 14.28 -0.26 -1.80
C SER A 63 13.71 -1.66 -1.68
N ILE A 64 12.43 -1.80 -1.29
CA ILE A 64 11.79 -3.09 -1.05
C ILE A 64 10.74 -3.35 -2.13
N PRO A 65 10.62 -4.61 -2.64
CA PRO A 65 9.53 -4.95 -3.55
C PRO A 65 8.16 -4.82 -2.89
N LEU A 66 7.20 -4.28 -3.64
CA LEU A 66 5.83 -4.10 -3.14
C LEU A 66 5.21 -5.43 -2.66
N LEU A 67 5.43 -6.49 -3.43
CA LEU A 67 4.89 -7.81 -3.08
C LEU A 67 5.37 -8.29 -1.72
N LEU A 68 6.64 -8.04 -1.41
CA LEU A 68 7.22 -8.41 -0.11
C LEU A 68 6.51 -7.67 1.04
N VAL A 69 6.23 -6.39 0.86
CA VAL A 69 5.54 -5.59 1.90
C VAL A 69 4.10 -6.05 2.06
N ILE A 70 3.39 -6.35 0.97
CA ILE A 70 2.02 -6.87 1.02
C ILE A 70 2.00 -8.19 1.82
N THR A 71 2.92 -9.09 1.50
CA THR A 71 3.02 -10.37 2.21
C THR A 71 3.33 -10.15 3.68
N TRP A 72 4.23 -9.24 3.99
CA TRP A 72 4.60 -8.93 5.35
C TRP A 72 3.41 -8.40 6.16
N PHE A 73 2.66 -7.44 5.59
CA PHE A 73 1.47 -6.92 6.25
C PHE A 73 0.40 -7.97 6.44
N TYR A 74 0.22 -8.83 5.45
CA TYR A 74 -0.81 -9.87 5.51
C TYR A 74 -0.53 -10.88 6.62
N PHE A 75 0.74 -11.23 6.84
CA PHE A 75 1.11 -12.24 7.82
C PHE A 75 1.58 -11.66 9.16
N ALA A 76 2.38 -10.60 9.13
CA ALA A 76 2.99 -10.07 10.34
C ALA A 76 2.03 -9.22 11.17
N VAL A 77 1.19 -8.40 10.53
CA VAL A 77 0.30 -7.49 11.26
C VAL A 77 -0.70 -8.25 12.12
N PRO A 78 -1.41 -9.30 11.60
CA PRO A 78 -2.28 -10.09 12.47
C PRO A 78 -1.55 -10.74 13.63
N PHE A 79 -0.31 -11.21 13.41
CA PHE A 79 0.50 -11.81 14.45
C PHE A 79 0.82 -10.80 15.56
N ILE A 80 1.21 -9.58 15.17
CA ILE A 80 1.51 -8.50 16.11
C ILE A 80 0.26 -8.09 16.88
N LEU A 81 -0.87 -7.95 16.20
CA LEU A 81 -2.14 -7.60 16.84
C LEU A 81 -2.57 -8.65 17.84
N ARG A 82 -2.41 -9.93 17.51
CA ARG A 82 -2.72 -11.02 18.41
C ARG A 82 -1.85 -10.95 19.66
N TRP A 83 -0.57 -10.62 19.48
CA TRP A 83 0.37 -10.52 20.59
C TRP A 83 0.02 -9.37 21.54
N ILE A 84 -0.44 -8.25 20.98
CA ILE A 84 -0.78 -7.05 21.76
C ILE A 84 -2.17 -7.20 22.41
N THR A 85 -3.18 -7.62 21.64
CA THR A 85 -4.58 -7.68 22.12
C THR A 85 -4.97 -9.01 22.69
N GLY A 86 -4.23 -10.07 22.39
CA GLY A 86 -4.57 -11.43 22.79
C GLY A 86 -5.69 -12.06 21.97
N GLU A 87 -6.22 -11.34 20.98
CA GLU A 87 -7.31 -11.82 20.13
C GLU A 87 -6.83 -11.99 18.69
N ASP A 88 -7.41 -12.96 17.99
CA ASP A 88 -7.16 -13.14 16.57
C ASP A 88 -7.94 -12.08 15.79
N THR A 89 -7.19 -11.14 15.19
CA THR A 89 -7.77 -10.11 14.34
C THR A 89 -7.18 -10.27 12.94
N PRO A 90 -7.82 -11.07 12.07
CA PRO A 90 -7.29 -11.25 10.72
C PRO A 90 -7.41 -9.96 9.91
N VAL A 91 -6.35 -9.63 9.20
CA VAL A 91 -6.34 -8.50 8.25
C VAL A 91 -6.70 -9.06 6.89
N GLY A 92 -7.73 -8.50 6.25
CA GLY A 92 -8.15 -8.94 4.94
C GLY A 92 -7.10 -8.65 3.87
N ALA A 93 -7.10 -9.45 2.81
CA ALA A 93 -6.16 -9.27 1.71
C ALA A 93 -6.30 -7.88 1.07
N PHE A 94 -7.55 -7.41 0.91
CA PHE A 94 -7.80 -6.08 0.36
C PHE A 94 -7.16 -4.98 1.21
N THR A 95 -7.37 -5.05 2.54
CA THR A 95 -6.82 -4.06 3.47
C THR A 95 -5.30 -4.08 3.46
N SER A 96 -4.69 -5.27 3.45
CA SER A 96 -3.24 -5.42 3.39
C SER A 96 -2.66 -4.81 2.13
N CYS A 97 -3.27 -5.10 0.97
CA CYS A 97 -2.85 -4.56 -0.31
C CYS A 97 -3.01 -3.04 -0.36
N LEU A 98 -4.14 -2.54 0.13
CA LEU A 98 -4.43 -1.11 0.12
C LEU A 98 -3.42 -0.34 0.97
N VAL A 99 -3.19 -0.79 2.20
CA VAL A 99 -2.25 -0.12 3.11
C VAL A 99 -0.84 -0.16 2.55
N ALA A 100 -0.39 -1.32 2.07
CA ALA A 100 0.94 -1.46 1.49
C ALA A 100 1.10 -0.58 0.26
N PHE A 101 0.10 -0.55 -0.62
CA PHE A 101 0.11 0.26 -1.83
C PHE A 101 0.17 1.75 -1.48
N MET A 102 -0.64 2.19 -0.52
CA MET A 102 -0.62 3.58 -0.06
C MET A 102 0.74 3.98 0.48
N MET A 103 1.36 3.12 1.27
CA MET A 103 2.67 3.39 1.86
C MET A 103 3.76 3.48 0.79
N PHE A 104 3.71 2.61 -0.22
CA PHE A 104 4.65 2.66 -1.35
C PHE A 104 4.44 3.90 -2.19
N GLU A 105 3.20 4.19 -2.55
CA GLU A 105 2.85 5.38 -3.32
C GLU A 105 3.29 6.65 -2.57
N ALA A 106 3.08 6.67 -1.25
CA ALA A 106 3.47 7.81 -0.42
C ALA A 106 4.97 8.07 -0.49
N ALA A 107 5.79 7.02 -0.47
CA ALA A 107 7.24 7.16 -0.56
C ALA A 107 7.65 7.79 -1.88
N TYR A 108 7.07 7.34 -3.00
CA TYR A 108 7.39 7.88 -4.32
C TYR A 108 6.83 9.29 -4.50
N TYR A 109 5.59 9.55 -4.07
CA TYR A 109 5.01 10.89 -4.14
C TYR A 109 5.76 11.89 -3.28
N CYS A 110 6.26 11.45 -2.13
CA CYS A 110 7.10 12.29 -1.27
C CYS A 110 8.32 12.83 -2.06
N GLU A 111 9.00 11.96 -2.79
CA GLU A 111 10.15 12.37 -3.58
C GLU A 111 9.75 13.28 -4.74
N ILE A 112 8.63 13.01 -5.40
CA ILE A 112 8.13 13.86 -6.49
C ILE A 112 7.80 15.25 -5.99
N VAL A 113 7.06 15.36 -4.89
CA VAL A 113 6.68 16.64 -4.30
C VAL A 113 7.89 17.40 -3.79
N ARG A 114 8.83 16.69 -3.16
CA ARG A 114 10.05 17.29 -2.64
C ARG A 114 10.92 17.87 -3.77
N ALA A 115 10.98 17.18 -4.91
CA ALA A 115 11.78 17.62 -6.05
C ALA A 115 11.11 18.73 -6.86
N GLY A 116 9.79 18.76 -6.86
CA GLY A 116 9.02 19.80 -7.54
C GLY A 116 8.75 20.96 -6.63
#